data_487afddc31a792c7ddcf61cbff52f610
#
_entry.id   487afddc31a792c7ddcf61cbff52f610
#
_cell.length_a   1.000
_cell.length_b   1.000
_cell.length_c   1.000
_cell.angle_alpha   90.00
_cell.angle_beta   90.00
_cell.angle_gamma   90.00
#
_symmetry.space_group_name_H-M   'P 1'
#
loop_
_entity.id
_entity.type
_entity.pdbx_description
1 polymer ?
#
loop_
_entity_poly.entity_id
_entity_poly.type
_entity_poly.pdbx_seq_one_letter_code
_entity_poly.pdbx_strand_id
1 'polypeptide(L)'
;GNFSIEKNQALLAFIDNLFSQEHSSVVFVSGDKSNGKTHLLQGCIFKALGQDLKAVYVDIKHKLPTDFLNTLSDYDWVCIDNIDQLSEIQQQELFDLYNQIKQTKTKLVVSASKSPGELTVLKDLKTRLSLAVVYRLEQLDDQEKIDLIQRKMQDKNLDIDDKVYAYLFKVFSRDLSEVLSVIDKLDQESLRQKSPISIPFVKKILKI
;
A
#
# COMPACT_ATOMS: atom_id res chain seq x y z
N GLY A 1 -1.79 -9.40 -4.65
CA GLY A 1 -1.41 -8.57 -3.53
C GLY A 1 -0.02 -8.91 -3.03
N ASN A 2 0.74 -7.86 -2.63
CA ASN A 2 2.13 -7.98 -2.13
C ASN A 2 2.15 -8.04 -0.59
N PHE A 3 1.26 -8.85 0.00
CA PHE A 3 1.18 -9.07 1.44
C PHE A 3 1.51 -10.49 1.78
N SER A 4 2.11 -10.74 2.92
CA SER A 4 1.91 -12.02 3.57
C SER A 4 0.44 -12.14 3.96
N ILE A 5 -0.30 -12.94 3.23
CA ILE A 5 -1.72 -13.18 3.50
C ILE A 5 -1.87 -13.74 4.93
N GLU A 6 -0.96 -14.60 5.36
CA GLU A 6 -1.03 -15.25 6.67
C GLU A 6 -0.85 -14.27 7.84
N LYS A 7 0.19 -13.40 7.80
CA LYS A 7 0.47 -12.43 8.86
C LYS A 7 -0.55 -11.28 8.93
N ASN A 8 -1.11 -10.91 7.77
CA ASN A 8 -2.03 -9.77 7.66
C ASN A 8 -3.49 -10.21 7.41
N GLN A 9 -3.81 -11.50 7.58
CA GLN A 9 -5.12 -12.07 7.28
C GLN A 9 -6.27 -11.37 8.01
N ALA A 10 -6.06 -11.01 9.27
CA ALA A 10 -7.08 -10.32 10.07
C ALA A 10 -7.44 -8.95 9.48
N LEU A 11 -6.43 -8.19 9.01
CA LEU A 11 -6.65 -6.90 8.37
C LEU A 11 -7.37 -7.06 7.02
N LEU A 12 -6.98 -8.04 6.22
CA LEU A 12 -7.61 -8.28 4.92
C LEU A 12 -9.06 -8.70 5.09
N ALA A 13 -9.36 -9.62 6.01
CA ALA A 13 -10.72 -10.05 6.32
C ALA A 13 -11.57 -8.89 6.86
N PHE A 14 -10.98 -8.02 7.70
CA PHE A 14 -11.67 -6.83 8.20
C PHE A 14 -12.01 -5.87 7.05
N ILE A 15 -11.05 -5.55 6.18
CA ILE A 15 -11.28 -4.68 5.01
C ILE A 15 -12.32 -5.28 4.08
N ASP A 16 -12.28 -6.58 3.83
CA ASP A 16 -13.28 -7.25 3.00
C ASP A 16 -14.69 -7.12 3.58
N ASN A 17 -14.83 -7.23 4.90
CA ASN A 17 -16.10 -7.03 5.58
C ASN A 17 -16.62 -5.59 5.49
N LEU A 18 -15.73 -4.58 5.38
CA LEU A 18 -16.16 -3.18 5.23
C LEU A 18 -16.97 -2.94 3.95
N PHE A 19 -16.76 -3.73 2.89
CA PHE A 19 -17.50 -3.59 1.64
C PHE A 19 -18.98 -3.92 1.77
N SER A 20 -19.37 -4.70 2.76
CA SER A 20 -20.77 -5.06 3.06
C SER A 20 -21.42 -4.18 4.14
N GLN A 21 -20.66 -3.28 4.77
CA GLN A 21 -21.19 -2.43 5.85
C GLN A 21 -21.82 -1.15 5.31
N GLU A 22 -22.96 -0.77 5.90
CA GLU A 22 -23.75 0.41 5.52
C GLU A 22 -23.43 1.67 6.32
N HIS A 23 -22.46 1.63 7.24
CA HIS A 23 -22.04 2.77 8.05
C HIS A 23 -20.60 3.18 7.75
N SER A 24 -20.22 4.39 8.11
CA SER A 24 -18.85 4.86 7.97
C SER A 24 -17.88 4.08 8.85
N SER A 25 -16.66 3.95 8.40
CA SER A 25 -15.59 3.31 9.16
C SER A 25 -14.26 4.00 8.89
N VAL A 26 -13.43 4.10 9.91
CA VAL A 26 -12.07 4.63 9.79
C VAL A 26 -11.09 3.53 10.17
N VAL A 27 -10.17 3.23 9.27
CA VAL A 27 -9.10 2.26 9.45
C VAL A 27 -7.76 2.98 9.39
N PHE A 28 -6.95 2.77 10.41
CA PHE A 28 -5.58 3.28 10.47
C PHE A 28 -4.59 2.14 10.26
N VAL A 29 -3.77 2.23 9.23
CA VAL A 29 -2.77 1.22 8.90
C VAL A 29 -1.37 1.78 9.16
N SER A 30 -0.68 1.24 10.15
CA SER A 30 0.72 1.57 10.44
C SER A 30 1.67 0.49 9.92
N GLY A 31 2.93 0.83 9.80
CA GLY A 31 3.99 -0.12 9.44
C GLY A 31 5.20 0.58 8.83
N ASP A 32 6.35 -0.07 8.88
CA ASP A 32 7.59 0.47 8.37
C ASP A 32 7.52 0.72 6.85
N LYS A 33 8.52 1.40 6.32
CA LYS A 33 8.65 1.62 4.87
C LYS A 33 8.66 0.27 4.14
N SER A 34 8.03 0.22 2.98
CA SER A 34 7.97 -0.99 2.11
C SER A 34 7.18 -2.19 2.67
N ASN A 35 6.41 -2.02 3.75
CA ASN A 35 5.54 -3.09 4.30
C ASN A 35 4.24 -3.32 3.51
N GLY A 36 4.05 -2.66 2.37
CA GLY A 36 2.87 -2.88 1.53
C GLY A 36 1.66 -1.99 1.84
N LYS A 37 1.77 -0.95 2.69
CA LYS A 37 0.67 -0.01 2.99
C LYS A 37 0.04 0.58 1.73
N THR A 38 0.86 1.17 0.86
CA THR A 38 0.42 1.73 -0.42
C THR A 38 -0.32 0.70 -1.28
N HIS A 39 0.19 -0.53 -1.36
CA HIS A 39 -0.45 -1.61 -2.11
C HIS A 39 -1.82 -2.00 -1.53
N LEU A 40 -1.93 -2.02 -0.21
CA LEU A 40 -3.20 -2.27 0.46
C LEU A 40 -4.22 -1.19 0.10
N LEU A 41 -3.85 0.08 0.26
CA LEU A 41 -4.73 1.20 -0.01
C LEU A 41 -5.18 1.21 -1.48
N GLN A 42 -4.25 1.02 -2.41
CA GLN A 42 -4.55 0.88 -3.84
C GLN A 42 -5.46 -0.32 -4.13
N GLY A 43 -5.22 -1.46 -3.47
CA GLY A 43 -6.07 -2.64 -3.57
C GLY A 43 -7.52 -2.38 -3.13
N CYS A 44 -7.72 -1.60 -2.05
CA CYS A 44 -9.05 -1.16 -1.61
C CYS A 44 -9.75 -0.35 -2.72
N ILE A 45 -9.03 0.60 -3.33
CA ILE A 45 -9.59 1.43 -4.41
C ILE A 45 -9.95 0.59 -5.63
N PHE A 46 -9.06 -0.29 -6.08
CA PHE A 46 -9.37 -1.18 -7.22
C PHE A 46 -10.59 -2.05 -6.97
N LYS A 47 -10.72 -2.59 -5.76
CA LYS A 47 -11.88 -3.39 -5.38
C LYS A 47 -13.16 -2.55 -5.33
N ALA A 48 -13.11 -1.34 -4.79
CA ALA A 48 -14.24 -0.42 -4.74
C ALA A 48 -14.72 -0.04 -6.14
N LEU A 49 -13.79 0.36 -7.03
CA LEU A 49 -14.10 0.68 -8.42
C LEU A 49 -14.67 -0.54 -9.18
N GLY A 50 -14.20 -1.75 -8.89
CA GLY A 50 -14.75 -2.99 -9.45
C GLY A 50 -16.17 -3.32 -8.97
N GLN A 51 -16.69 -2.61 -7.98
CA GLN A 51 -18.07 -2.69 -7.45
C GLN A 51 -18.89 -1.43 -7.78
N ASP A 52 -18.45 -0.62 -8.74
CA ASP A 52 -19.09 0.64 -9.15
C ASP A 52 -19.22 1.68 -8.02
N LEU A 53 -18.36 1.60 -6.99
CA LEU A 53 -18.30 2.57 -5.89
C LEU A 53 -17.41 3.76 -6.27
N LYS A 54 -17.73 4.94 -5.75
CA LYS A 54 -16.89 6.13 -5.88
C LYS A 54 -15.68 5.98 -4.95
N ALA A 55 -14.48 5.91 -5.52
CA ALA A 55 -13.27 5.68 -4.74
C ALA A 55 -12.14 6.62 -5.15
N VAL A 56 -11.34 7.07 -4.18
CA VAL A 56 -10.20 7.96 -4.39
C VAL A 56 -9.00 7.55 -3.55
N TYR A 57 -7.82 7.55 -4.19
CA TYR A 57 -6.52 7.38 -3.53
C TYR A 57 -5.77 8.70 -3.56
N VAL A 58 -5.25 9.09 -2.40
CA VAL A 58 -4.48 10.32 -2.21
C VAL A 58 -3.14 9.98 -1.54
N ASP A 59 -2.03 10.33 -2.15
CA ASP A 59 -0.70 10.27 -1.52
C ASP A 59 -0.29 11.69 -1.11
N ILE A 60 -0.12 11.89 0.19
CA ILE A 60 0.26 13.21 0.77
C ILE A 60 1.63 13.69 0.31
N LYS A 61 2.50 12.81 -0.18
CA LYS A 61 3.78 13.21 -0.78
C LYS A 61 3.62 14.09 -2.01
N HIS A 62 2.49 14.03 -2.68
CA HIS A 62 2.19 14.90 -3.82
C HIS A 62 1.57 16.21 -3.36
N LYS A 63 1.82 17.27 -4.14
CA LYS A 63 1.21 18.57 -3.86
C LYS A 63 -0.30 18.50 -4.09
N LEU A 64 -1.06 18.80 -3.07
CA LEU A 64 -2.52 18.86 -3.12
C LEU A 64 -3.00 20.32 -3.11
N PRO A 65 -4.12 20.64 -3.75
CA PRO A 65 -4.80 21.93 -3.57
C PRO A 65 -5.21 22.13 -2.11
N THR A 66 -5.32 23.37 -1.68
CA THR A 66 -5.93 23.73 -0.39
C THR A 66 -7.39 23.27 -0.35
N ASP A 67 -7.87 22.87 0.80
CA ASP A 67 -9.22 22.33 1.03
C ASP A 67 -9.56 21.05 0.26
N PHE A 68 -8.56 20.39 -0.34
CA PHE A 68 -8.80 19.19 -1.14
C PHE A 68 -9.37 18.04 -0.31
N LEU A 69 -8.83 17.77 0.89
CA LEU A 69 -9.30 16.66 1.70
C LEU A 69 -10.73 16.84 2.19
N ASN A 70 -11.18 18.08 2.36
CA ASN A 70 -12.57 18.39 2.73
C ASN A 70 -13.59 17.99 1.66
N THR A 71 -13.18 17.85 0.39
CA THR A 71 -14.08 17.46 -0.71
C THR A 71 -14.30 15.95 -0.80
N LEU A 72 -13.63 15.15 0.03
CA LEU A 72 -13.63 13.71 -0.12
C LEU A 72 -14.79 12.99 0.59
N SER A 73 -15.62 13.70 1.35
CA SER A 73 -16.77 13.11 2.08
C SER A 73 -17.85 12.50 1.17
N ASP A 74 -17.88 12.86 -0.11
CA ASP A 74 -18.83 12.37 -1.11
C ASP A 74 -18.40 11.05 -1.77
N TYR A 75 -17.22 10.52 -1.41
CA TYR A 75 -16.73 9.24 -1.88
C TYR A 75 -17.15 8.10 -0.96
N ASP A 76 -17.42 6.93 -1.54
CA ASP A 76 -17.69 5.71 -0.77
C ASP A 76 -16.42 5.16 -0.12
N TRP A 77 -15.28 5.24 -0.83
CA TRP A 77 -13.97 4.83 -0.35
C TRP A 77 -12.93 5.92 -0.53
N VAL A 78 -12.30 6.31 0.57
CA VAL A 78 -11.20 7.28 0.61
C VAL A 78 -9.97 6.62 1.21
N CYS A 79 -8.89 6.57 0.45
CA CYS A 79 -7.60 6.05 0.92
C CYS A 79 -6.57 7.18 0.91
N ILE A 80 -6.01 7.52 2.07
CA ILE A 80 -4.99 8.58 2.22
C ILE A 80 -3.70 7.97 2.73
N ASP A 81 -2.68 8.01 1.90
CA ASP A 81 -1.36 7.41 2.17
C ASP A 81 -0.38 8.45 2.74
N ASN A 82 0.49 8.01 3.64
CA ASN A 82 1.58 8.81 4.23
C ASN A 82 1.12 10.02 5.07
N ILE A 83 0.07 9.87 5.90
CA ILE A 83 -0.49 10.96 6.71
C ILE A 83 0.47 11.53 7.77
N ASP A 84 1.57 10.86 8.05
CA ASP A 84 2.68 11.37 8.85
C ASP A 84 3.43 12.56 8.20
N GLN A 85 3.13 12.86 6.94
CA GLN A 85 3.69 13.99 6.18
C GLN A 85 2.71 15.16 5.95
N LEU A 86 1.54 15.12 6.60
CA LEU A 86 0.54 16.19 6.52
C LEU A 86 1.09 17.53 7.03
N SER A 87 0.90 18.59 6.26
CA SER A 87 1.05 19.96 6.76
C SER A 87 -0.01 20.29 7.82
N GLU A 88 0.17 21.34 8.59
CA GLU A 88 -0.81 21.76 9.62
C GLU A 88 -2.20 22.02 9.01
N ILE A 89 -2.29 22.62 7.84
CA ILE A 89 -3.54 22.86 7.12
C ILE A 89 -4.19 21.52 6.76
N GLN A 90 -3.44 20.61 6.17
CA GLN A 90 -3.96 19.28 5.79
C GLN A 90 -4.36 18.42 7.00
N GLN A 91 -3.71 18.61 8.16
CA GLN A 91 -4.13 17.95 9.40
C GLN A 91 -5.51 18.43 9.85
N GLN A 92 -5.79 19.74 9.70
CA GLN A 92 -7.12 20.28 9.97
C GLN A 92 -8.15 19.74 8.97
N GLU A 93 -7.83 19.77 7.67
CA GLU A 93 -8.70 19.19 6.64
C GLU A 93 -9.03 17.70 6.90
N LEU A 94 -8.04 16.89 7.29
CA LEU A 94 -8.27 15.48 7.62
C LEU A 94 -9.14 15.32 8.88
N PHE A 95 -8.98 16.19 9.87
CA PHE A 95 -9.84 16.21 11.05
C PHE A 95 -11.29 16.55 10.68
N ASP A 96 -11.49 17.52 9.80
CA ASP A 96 -12.81 17.94 9.34
C ASP A 96 -13.46 16.83 8.48
N LEU A 97 -12.72 16.22 7.56
CA LEU A 97 -13.15 15.03 6.81
C LEU A 97 -13.58 13.90 7.75
N TYR A 98 -12.79 13.58 8.77
CA TYR A 98 -13.12 12.56 9.76
C TYR A 98 -14.47 12.83 10.43
N ASN A 99 -14.77 14.10 10.74
CA ASN A 99 -16.06 14.46 11.36
C ASN A 99 -17.22 14.42 10.35
N GLN A 100 -17.01 14.84 9.11
CA GLN A 100 -18.02 14.81 8.06
C GLN A 100 -18.49 13.39 7.73
N ILE A 101 -17.55 12.44 7.59
CA ILE A 101 -17.88 11.06 7.19
C ILE A 101 -18.69 10.28 8.23
N LYS A 102 -18.74 10.73 9.50
CA LYS A 102 -19.53 10.04 10.56
C LYS A 102 -21.01 9.88 10.23
N GLN A 103 -21.54 10.74 9.38
CA GLN A 103 -22.95 10.73 8.97
C GLN A 103 -23.15 10.14 7.57
N THR A 104 -22.11 9.55 7.00
CA THR A 104 -22.09 8.94 5.66
C THR A 104 -21.86 7.45 5.73
N LYS A 105 -21.68 6.79 4.57
CA LYS A 105 -21.23 5.40 4.47
C LYS A 105 -19.76 5.28 4.11
N THR A 106 -19.04 6.40 4.04
CA THR A 106 -17.64 6.49 3.59
C THR A 106 -16.72 5.60 4.40
N LYS A 107 -15.90 4.82 3.74
CA LYS A 107 -14.79 4.06 4.34
C LYS A 107 -13.52 4.88 4.15
N LEU A 108 -12.95 5.36 5.25
CA LEU A 108 -11.69 6.10 5.27
C LEU A 108 -10.57 5.15 5.73
N VAL A 109 -9.61 4.88 4.85
CA VAL A 109 -8.41 4.12 5.18
C VAL A 109 -7.21 5.05 5.10
N VAL A 110 -6.51 5.22 6.21
CA VAL A 110 -5.31 6.06 6.27
C VAL A 110 -4.08 5.24 6.58
N SER A 111 -2.92 5.63 6.06
CA SER A 111 -1.66 4.98 6.37
C SER A 111 -0.60 5.94 6.90
N ALA A 112 0.26 5.41 7.79
CA ALA A 112 1.43 6.11 8.32
C ALA A 112 2.58 5.14 8.59
N SER A 113 3.79 5.71 8.80
CA SER A 113 4.94 4.92 9.25
C SER A 113 4.87 4.54 10.74
N LYS A 114 4.16 5.33 11.53
CA LYS A 114 4.04 5.21 12.99
C LYS A 114 2.59 4.93 13.40
N SER A 115 2.40 4.43 14.63
CA SER A 115 1.07 4.30 15.23
C SER A 115 0.44 5.67 15.52
N PRO A 116 -0.90 5.78 15.68
CA PRO A 116 -1.55 7.06 15.98
C PRO A 116 -0.95 7.78 17.19
N GLY A 117 -0.60 7.05 18.24
CA GLY A 117 -0.02 7.60 19.46
C GLY A 117 1.37 8.22 19.27
N GLU A 118 2.12 7.80 18.25
CA GLU A 118 3.48 8.26 17.93
C GLU A 118 3.50 9.37 16.88
N LEU A 119 2.36 9.69 16.25
CA LEU A 119 2.29 10.75 15.26
C LEU A 119 2.49 12.13 15.89
N THR A 120 3.21 12.99 15.17
CA THR A 120 3.34 14.41 15.49
C THR A 120 2.31 15.18 14.66
N VAL A 121 1.09 15.19 15.12
CA VAL A 121 -0.06 15.85 14.47
C VAL A 121 -0.89 16.60 15.53
N LEU A 122 -1.85 17.42 15.09
CA LEU A 122 -2.80 18.11 15.96
C LEU A 122 -3.42 17.14 16.97
N LYS A 123 -3.53 17.57 18.23
CA LYS A 123 -4.01 16.74 19.35
C LYS A 123 -5.39 16.12 19.07
N ASP A 124 -6.29 16.91 18.51
CA ASP A 124 -7.64 16.46 18.22
C ASP A 124 -7.67 15.42 17.10
N LEU A 125 -6.89 15.62 16.04
CA LEU A 125 -6.72 14.62 14.98
C LEU A 125 -6.11 13.33 15.53
N LYS A 126 -5.06 13.43 16.36
CA LYS A 126 -4.43 12.28 17.02
C LYS A 126 -5.44 11.47 17.83
N THR A 127 -6.28 12.16 18.61
CA THR A 127 -7.34 11.52 19.41
C THR A 127 -8.33 10.77 18.49
N ARG A 128 -8.76 11.40 17.38
CA ARG A 128 -9.67 10.77 16.42
C ARG A 128 -9.06 9.55 15.76
N LEU A 129 -7.80 9.64 15.30
CA LEU A 129 -7.09 8.51 14.69
C LEU A 129 -6.85 7.36 15.67
N SER A 130 -6.70 7.66 16.96
CA SER A 130 -6.58 6.63 18.01
C SER A 130 -7.87 5.88 18.30
N LEU A 131 -9.02 6.45 17.91
CA LEU A 131 -10.34 5.79 18.00
C LEU A 131 -10.68 4.96 16.75
N ALA A 132 -9.89 5.07 15.70
CA ALA A 132 -10.03 4.24 14.51
C ALA A 132 -9.70 2.77 14.79
N VAL A 133 -10.08 1.89 13.87
CA VAL A 133 -9.58 0.52 13.90
C VAL A 133 -8.13 0.51 13.44
N VAL A 134 -7.21 0.23 14.36
CA VAL A 134 -5.76 0.34 14.12
C VAL A 134 -5.18 -1.03 13.83
N TYR A 135 -4.50 -1.14 12.68
CA TYR A 135 -3.70 -2.30 12.32
C TYR A 135 -2.24 -1.91 12.07
N ARG A 136 -1.33 -2.78 12.49
CA ARG A 136 0.07 -2.69 12.08
C ARG A 136 0.35 -3.76 11.04
N LEU A 137 0.86 -3.34 9.89
CA LEU A 137 1.32 -4.27 8.87
C LEU A 137 2.64 -4.91 9.31
N GLU A 138 2.65 -6.23 9.36
CA GLU A 138 3.84 -7.02 9.62
C GLU A 138 4.81 -6.95 8.45
N GLN A 139 6.09 -6.85 8.77
CA GLN A 139 7.14 -6.90 7.76
C GLN A 139 7.31 -8.33 7.26
N LEU A 140 7.38 -8.47 5.94
CA LEU A 140 7.73 -9.75 5.33
C LEU A 140 9.22 -10.06 5.60
N ASP A 141 9.52 -11.29 5.99
CA ASP A 141 10.88 -11.76 5.97
C ASP A 141 11.38 -12.03 4.54
N ASP A 142 12.67 -12.33 4.40
CA ASP A 142 13.27 -12.48 3.07
C ASP A 142 12.67 -13.67 2.29
N GLN A 143 12.31 -14.75 2.97
CA GLN A 143 11.69 -15.91 2.33
C GLN A 143 10.28 -15.60 1.86
N GLU A 144 9.48 -14.96 2.70
CA GLU A 144 8.13 -14.52 2.36
C GLU A 144 8.12 -13.53 1.16
N LYS A 145 9.12 -12.66 1.06
CA LYS A 145 9.31 -11.77 -0.09
C LYS A 145 9.61 -12.56 -1.38
N ILE A 146 10.49 -13.55 -1.28
CA ILE A 146 10.82 -14.43 -2.41
C ILE A 146 9.58 -15.19 -2.87
N ASP A 147 8.87 -15.84 -1.96
CA ASP A 147 7.67 -16.62 -2.25
C ASP A 147 6.59 -15.75 -2.93
N LEU A 148 6.44 -14.51 -2.46
CA LEU A 148 5.49 -13.56 -3.03
C LEU A 148 5.86 -13.18 -4.47
N ILE A 149 7.14 -12.92 -4.74
CA ILE A 149 7.61 -12.60 -6.09
C ILE A 149 7.46 -13.83 -7.00
N GLN A 150 7.80 -15.01 -6.53
CA GLN A 150 7.66 -16.25 -7.29
C GLN A 150 6.22 -16.46 -7.73
N ARG A 151 5.25 -16.35 -6.81
CA ARG A 151 3.81 -16.44 -7.13
C ARG A 151 3.42 -15.41 -8.20
N LYS A 152 3.84 -14.16 -8.05
CA LYS A 152 3.56 -13.09 -9.03
C LYS A 152 4.18 -13.36 -10.39
N MET A 153 5.34 -13.97 -10.44
CA MET A 153 6.01 -14.34 -11.70
C MET A 153 5.35 -15.56 -12.35
N GLN A 154 4.91 -16.53 -11.55
CA GLN A 154 4.10 -17.65 -12.04
C GLN A 154 2.78 -17.18 -12.68
N ASP A 155 2.10 -16.20 -12.08
CA ASP A 155 0.90 -15.57 -12.65
C ASP A 155 1.17 -14.91 -14.01
N LYS A 156 2.41 -14.47 -14.25
CA LYS A 156 2.89 -13.92 -15.54
C LYS A 156 3.46 -14.99 -16.49
N ASN A 157 3.41 -16.28 -16.12
CA ASN A 157 4.09 -17.38 -16.82
C ASN A 157 5.61 -17.19 -16.97
N LEU A 158 6.25 -16.53 -16.01
CA LEU A 158 7.69 -16.33 -15.94
C LEU A 158 8.29 -17.38 -14.99
N ASP A 159 9.16 -18.23 -15.56
CA ASP A 159 9.96 -19.18 -14.79
C ASP A 159 11.36 -18.61 -14.58
N ILE A 160 11.68 -18.27 -13.33
CA ILE A 160 12.97 -17.69 -12.94
C ILE A 160 13.57 -18.57 -11.84
N ASP A 161 14.81 -19.01 -12.01
CA ASP A 161 15.54 -19.82 -11.04
C ASP A 161 15.67 -19.11 -9.68
N ASP A 162 15.48 -19.85 -8.58
CA ASP A 162 15.59 -19.35 -7.20
C ASP A 162 16.90 -18.61 -6.92
N LYS A 163 17.98 -19.02 -7.55
CA LYS A 163 19.30 -18.37 -7.44
C LYS A 163 19.29 -16.94 -7.96
N VAL A 164 18.45 -16.65 -8.96
CA VAL A 164 18.30 -15.29 -9.51
C VAL A 164 17.57 -14.40 -8.51
N TYR A 165 16.51 -14.91 -7.86
CA TYR A 165 15.82 -14.17 -6.80
C TYR A 165 16.76 -13.87 -5.63
N ALA A 166 17.46 -14.87 -5.12
CA ALA A 166 18.44 -14.69 -4.05
C ALA A 166 19.53 -13.67 -4.41
N TYR A 167 19.99 -13.68 -5.66
CA TYR A 167 20.95 -12.70 -6.17
C TYR A 167 20.37 -11.29 -6.20
N LEU A 168 19.15 -11.10 -6.72
CA LEU A 168 18.47 -9.81 -6.78
C LEU A 168 18.26 -9.22 -5.39
N PHE A 169 17.79 -10.01 -4.43
CA PHE A 169 17.63 -9.57 -3.04
C PHE A 169 18.96 -9.22 -2.35
N LYS A 170 20.05 -9.82 -2.76
CA LYS A 170 21.38 -9.46 -2.26
C LYS A 170 21.87 -8.13 -2.80
N VAL A 171 21.56 -7.82 -4.06
CA VAL A 171 22.04 -6.62 -4.78
C VAL A 171 21.15 -5.41 -4.49
N PHE A 172 19.83 -5.59 -4.42
CA PHE A 172 18.84 -4.52 -4.28
C PHE A 172 18.29 -4.43 -2.85
N SER A 173 19.15 -4.22 -1.86
CA SER A 173 18.84 -3.85 -0.45
C SER A 173 17.54 -4.42 0.15
N ARG A 174 17.01 -5.52 -0.38
CA ARG A 174 15.78 -6.21 0.08
C ARG A 174 14.49 -5.40 -0.03
N ASP A 175 14.49 -4.30 -0.78
CA ASP A 175 13.26 -3.57 -1.09
C ASP A 175 12.45 -4.31 -2.16
N LEU A 176 11.26 -4.79 -1.76
CA LEU A 176 10.38 -5.58 -2.62
C LEU A 176 9.96 -4.81 -3.88
N SER A 177 9.69 -3.51 -3.75
CA SER A 177 9.25 -2.67 -4.88
C SER A 177 10.37 -2.48 -5.90
N GLU A 178 11.60 -2.31 -5.42
CA GLU A 178 12.79 -2.19 -6.27
C GLU A 178 13.06 -3.51 -7.01
N VAL A 179 13.02 -4.64 -6.31
CA VAL A 179 13.21 -5.97 -6.93
C VAL A 179 12.13 -6.26 -7.97
N LEU A 180 10.86 -5.94 -7.70
CA LEU A 180 9.78 -6.13 -8.67
C LEU A 180 9.97 -5.26 -9.92
N SER A 181 10.36 -4.00 -9.77
CA SER A 181 10.65 -3.10 -10.91
C SER A 181 11.80 -3.63 -11.76
N VAL A 182 12.84 -4.15 -11.13
CA VAL A 182 13.97 -4.77 -11.82
C VAL A 182 13.54 -6.02 -12.58
N ILE A 183 12.72 -6.88 -11.98
CA ILE A 183 12.22 -8.09 -12.64
C ILE A 183 11.35 -7.74 -13.85
N ASP A 184 10.47 -6.74 -13.76
CA ASP A 184 9.68 -6.29 -14.90
C ASP A 184 10.57 -5.80 -16.05
N LYS A 185 11.67 -5.10 -15.77
CA LYS A 185 12.68 -4.72 -16.76
C LYS A 185 13.40 -5.92 -17.37
N LEU A 186 13.78 -6.88 -16.55
CA LEU A 186 14.44 -8.11 -17.00
C LEU A 186 13.54 -8.95 -17.87
N ASP A 187 12.24 -9.01 -17.58
CA ASP A 187 11.23 -9.70 -18.39
C ASP A 187 11.15 -9.08 -19.80
N GLN A 188 10.98 -7.77 -19.88
CA GLN A 188 10.94 -7.06 -21.17
C GLN A 188 12.20 -7.31 -22.01
N GLU A 189 13.38 -7.25 -21.39
CA GLU A 189 14.64 -7.49 -22.08
C GLU A 189 14.85 -8.97 -22.46
N SER A 190 14.37 -9.90 -21.63
CA SER A 190 14.38 -11.34 -21.90
C SER A 190 13.56 -11.67 -23.16
N LEU A 191 12.35 -11.11 -23.26
CA LEU A 191 11.49 -11.25 -24.45
C LEU A 191 12.15 -10.63 -25.69
N ARG A 192 12.74 -9.44 -25.56
CA ARG A 192 13.41 -8.76 -26.67
C ARG A 192 14.63 -9.52 -27.20
N GLN A 193 15.45 -10.06 -26.28
CA GLN A 193 16.70 -10.78 -26.64
C GLN A 193 16.48 -12.28 -26.83
N LYS A 194 15.26 -12.81 -26.60
CA LYS A 194 14.93 -14.24 -26.62
C LYS A 194 15.90 -15.07 -25.77
N SER A 195 16.21 -14.55 -24.58
CA SER A 195 17.19 -15.16 -23.67
C SER A 195 16.59 -15.36 -22.28
N PRO A 196 16.85 -16.49 -21.61
CA PRO A 196 16.33 -16.74 -20.27
C PRO A 196 16.93 -15.77 -19.25
N ILE A 197 16.16 -15.47 -18.19
CA ILE A 197 16.62 -14.64 -17.09
C ILE A 197 17.54 -15.46 -16.21
N SER A 198 18.84 -15.25 -16.35
CA SER A 198 19.90 -15.90 -15.56
C SER A 198 20.78 -14.85 -14.87
N ILE A 199 21.59 -15.26 -13.87
CA ILE A 199 22.51 -14.31 -13.20
C ILE A 199 23.41 -13.56 -14.18
N PRO A 200 24.05 -14.21 -15.18
CA PRO A 200 24.81 -13.50 -16.22
C PRO A 200 23.97 -12.51 -17.02
N PHE A 201 22.72 -12.86 -17.35
CA PHE A 201 21.78 -11.97 -18.03
C PHE A 201 21.45 -10.74 -17.16
N VAL A 202 21.13 -10.95 -15.87
CA VAL A 202 20.89 -9.88 -14.91
C VAL A 202 22.06 -8.89 -14.87
N LYS A 203 23.27 -9.39 -14.70
CA LYS A 203 24.49 -8.56 -14.67
C LYS A 203 24.66 -7.74 -15.94
N LYS A 204 24.44 -8.37 -17.10
CA LYS A 204 24.53 -7.71 -18.42
C LYS A 204 23.53 -6.57 -18.54
N ILE A 205 22.25 -6.81 -18.21
CA ILE A 205 21.16 -5.83 -18.40
C ILE A 205 21.24 -4.68 -17.39
N LEU A 206 21.63 -4.98 -16.15
CA LEU A 206 21.70 -3.98 -15.07
C LEU A 206 23.07 -3.30 -14.98
N LYS A 207 24.07 -3.78 -15.74
CA LYS A 207 25.45 -3.26 -15.74
C LYS A 207 26.13 -3.28 -14.37
N ILE A 208 25.96 -4.39 -13.64
CA ILE A 208 26.49 -4.63 -12.28
C ILE A 208 27.39 -5.85 -12.24
#